data_5fa3517120c99627215188cfb3fe5213
#
_entry.id   5fa3517120c99627215188cfb3fe5213
#
_cell.length_a   1.000
_cell.length_b   1.000
_cell.length_c   1.000
_cell.angle_alpha   90.00
_cell.angle_beta   90.00
_cell.angle_gamma   90.00
#
_symmetry.space_group_name_H-M   'P 1'
#
loop_
_entity.id
_entity.type
_entity.pdbx_description
1 polymer ?
#
loop_
_entity_poly.entity_id
_entity_poly.type
_entity_poly.pdbx_seq_one_letter_code
_entity_poly.pdbx_strand_id
1 'polypeptide(L)'
;MRSIIFAATMFVLFITQPAFADGHTTITVPSESFSVKGEMLNLELTDSGGVITVKAIAGKYGRVFITYNMSTNPNSKTQGSFTGRGMGIDDTGNREFAARRGVWTREGTTLTLHSLDDLTDGSQNLCKSILDLSTGEFEMTFYPM
;
A
#
# COMPACT_ATOMS: atom_id res chain seq x y z
N MET A 1 -37.08 77.32 -17.46
CA MET A 1 -36.14 76.48 -16.66
C MET A 1 -36.53 75.01 -16.81
N ARG A 2 -35.77 74.27 -17.57
CA ARG A 2 -36.03 72.84 -17.82
C ARG A 2 -35.00 72.04 -16.99
N SER A 3 -35.45 71.30 -15.96
CA SER A 3 -34.63 70.42 -15.16
C SER A 3 -34.46 69.07 -15.88
N ILE A 4 -33.21 68.71 -16.19
CA ILE A 4 -32.83 67.41 -16.76
C ILE A 4 -32.49 66.54 -15.58
N ILE A 5 -33.27 65.46 -15.39
CA ILE A 5 -33.01 64.41 -14.40
C ILE A 5 -32.15 63.38 -15.07
N PHE A 6 -30.88 63.21 -14.64
CA PHE A 6 -30.00 62.13 -15.04
C PHE A 6 -30.32 60.89 -14.19
N ALA A 7 -30.86 59.86 -14.81
CA ALA A 7 -31.01 58.53 -14.18
C ALA A 7 -29.71 57.79 -14.37
N ALA A 8 -28.95 57.57 -13.29
CA ALA A 8 -27.77 56.72 -13.29
C ALA A 8 -28.20 55.25 -13.13
N THR A 9 -28.10 54.47 -14.21
CA THR A 9 -28.35 53.03 -14.19
C THR A 9 -27.10 52.31 -13.67
N MET A 10 -27.18 51.84 -12.44
CA MET A 10 -26.11 51.05 -11.81
C MET A 10 -26.15 49.63 -12.33
N PHE A 11 -25.17 49.25 -13.19
CA PHE A 11 -25.03 47.92 -13.73
C PHE A 11 -24.28 47.05 -12.69
N VAL A 12 -24.98 46.18 -11.97
CA VAL A 12 -24.38 45.23 -11.04
C VAL A 12 -23.87 44.04 -11.85
N LEU A 13 -22.55 43.96 -12.04
CA LEU A 13 -21.90 42.76 -12.61
C LEU A 13 -21.91 41.67 -11.54
N PHE A 14 -22.76 40.67 -11.72
CA PHE A 14 -22.64 39.40 -10.99
C PHE A 14 -21.45 38.62 -11.56
N ILE A 15 -20.32 38.68 -10.89
CA ILE A 15 -19.19 37.75 -11.14
C ILE A 15 -19.58 36.43 -10.53
N THR A 16 -20.10 35.51 -11.36
CA THR A 16 -20.25 34.10 -10.98
C THR A 16 -18.85 33.48 -10.91
N GLN A 17 -18.31 33.31 -9.71
CA GLN A 17 -17.12 32.52 -9.54
C GLN A 17 -17.47 31.04 -9.85
N PRO A 18 -16.70 30.33 -10.70
CA PRO A 18 -16.88 28.91 -10.85
C PRO A 18 -16.55 28.26 -9.49
N ALA A 19 -17.56 27.65 -8.88
CA ALA A 19 -17.33 26.76 -7.74
C ALA A 19 -16.53 25.56 -8.26
N PHE A 20 -15.22 25.57 -8.02
CA PHE A 20 -14.45 24.34 -8.11
C PHE A 20 -15.00 23.44 -7.00
N ALA A 21 -15.80 22.47 -7.39
CA ALA A 21 -16.13 21.37 -6.51
C ALA A 21 -14.81 20.66 -6.22
N ASP A 22 -14.25 20.84 -5.03
CA ASP A 22 -13.18 20.03 -4.50
C ASP A 22 -13.71 18.59 -4.39
N GLY A 23 -13.65 17.88 -5.50
CA GLY A 23 -13.91 16.45 -5.56
C GLY A 23 -12.77 15.72 -4.86
N HIS A 24 -12.74 15.73 -3.52
CA HIS A 24 -11.86 14.87 -2.78
C HIS A 24 -12.24 13.42 -3.08
N THR A 25 -11.50 12.80 -4.00
CA THR A 25 -11.61 11.35 -4.22
C THR A 25 -10.99 10.66 -3.01
N THR A 26 -11.83 10.12 -2.14
CA THR A 26 -11.39 9.34 -0.99
C THR A 26 -11.17 7.91 -1.43
N ILE A 27 -9.97 7.38 -1.19
CA ILE A 27 -9.72 5.94 -1.29
C ILE A 27 -10.12 5.33 0.04
N THR A 28 -11.19 4.53 0.04
CA THR A 28 -11.63 3.83 1.25
C THR A 28 -10.92 2.48 1.33
N VAL A 29 -10.12 2.30 2.37
CA VAL A 29 -9.57 0.98 2.71
C VAL A 29 -10.66 0.19 3.43
N PRO A 30 -10.92 -1.08 3.07
CA PRO A 30 -11.88 -1.92 3.78
C PRO A 30 -11.62 -1.95 5.28
N SER A 31 -12.69 -1.95 6.09
CA SER A 31 -12.57 -2.00 7.55
C SER A 31 -12.25 -3.40 8.07
N GLU A 32 -12.64 -4.43 7.31
CA GLU A 32 -12.29 -5.81 7.60
C GLU A 32 -10.82 -6.04 7.30
N SER A 33 -10.12 -6.65 8.24
CA SER A 33 -8.70 -6.97 8.07
C SER A 33 -8.34 -8.24 8.83
N PHE A 34 -7.31 -8.90 8.34
CA PHE A 34 -6.73 -10.09 8.95
C PHE A 34 -5.25 -9.86 9.16
N SER A 35 -4.73 -10.31 10.31
CA SER A 35 -3.30 -10.22 10.60
C SER A 35 -2.68 -11.59 10.75
N VAL A 36 -1.47 -11.73 10.25
CA VAL A 36 -0.64 -12.92 10.42
C VAL A 36 0.71 -12.52 10.98
N LYS A 37 1.25 -13.37 11.85
CA LYS A 37 2.60 -13.22 12.42
C LYS A 37 3.50 -14.33 11.90
N GLY A 38 4.76 -13.99 11.74
CA GLY A 38 5.75 -14.91 11.22
C GLY A 38 7.15 -14.46 11.52
N GLU A 39 8.10 -15.02 10.78
CA GLU A 39 9.50 -14.73 10.95
C GLU A 39 10.25 -14.66 9.61
N MET A 40 11.32 -13.91 9.60
CA MET A 40 12.27 -13.87 8.49
C MET A 40 13.07 -15.17 8.45
N LEU A 41 13.10 -15.80 7.27
CA LEU A 41 13.91 -16.99 7.01
C LEU A 41 15.27 -16.64 6.43
N ASN A 42 15.32 -15.61 5.59
CA ASN A 42 16.52 -15.23 4.88
C ASN A 42 16.50 -13.75 4.54
N LEU A 43 17.70 -13.16 4.54
CA LEU A 43 17.99 -11.84 4.02
C LEU A 43 19.23 -11.93 3.15
N GLU A 44 19.08 -11.72 1.86
CA GLU A 44 20.17 -11.61 0.90
C GLU A 44 20.34 -10.15 0.50
N LEU A 45 21.53 -9.60 0.66
CA LEU A 45 21.84 -8.21 0.35
C LEU A 45 22.50 -8.09 -1.02
N THR A 46 22.13 -7.03 -1.74
CA THR A 46 22.76 -6.60 -2.98
C THR A 46 23.09 -5.11 -2.90
N ASP A 47 23.90 -4.60 -3.82
CA ASP A 47 24.30 -3.18 -3.85
C ASP A 47 23.10 -2.22 -4.00
N SER A 48 22.00 -2.67 -4.58
CA SER A 48 20.82 -1.85 -4.88
C SER A 48 19.54 -2.28 -4.16
N GLY A 49 19.64 -3.19 -3.20
CA GLY A 49 18.47 -3.71 -2.47
C GLY A 49 18.73 -5.05 -1.80
N GLY A 50 17.96 -6.08 -2.16
CA GLY A 50 18.12 -7.42 -1.62
C GLY A 50 16.85 -8.26 -1.76
N VAL A 51 16.92 -9.48 -1.24
CA VAL A 51 15.77 -10.39 -1.18
C VAL A 51 15.52 -10.77 0.27
N ILE A 52 14.29 -10.58 0.71
CA ILE A 52 13.82 -11.02 2.02
C ILE A 52 12.82 -12.15 1.80
N THR A 53 12.99 -13.24 2.54
CA THR A 53 12.01 -14.34 2.59
C THR A 53 11.49 -14.47 4.01
N VAL A 54 10.17 -14.50 4.16
CA VAL A 54 9.49 -14.71 5.44
C VAL A 54 8.59 -15.93 5.37
N LYS A 55 8.28 -16.53 6.53
CA LYS A 55 7.22 -17.54 6.67
C LYS A 55 6.24 -17.13 7.74
N ALA A 56 4.98 -17.57 7.59
CA ALA A 56 3.91 -17.36 8.56
C ALA A 56 2.87 -18.49 8.45
N ILE A 57 1.85 -18.45 9.32
CA ILE A 57 0.64 -19.26 9.19
C ILE A 57 -0.52 -18.31 8.91
N ALA A 58 -1.23 -18.51 7.81
CA ALA A 58 -2.25 -17.59 7.32
C ALA A 58 -3.61 -18.29 7.10
N GLY A 59 -4.25 -18.71 8.16
CA GLY A 59 -5.61 -19.27 8.16
C GLY A 59 -5.82 -20.33 7.06
N LYS A 60 -6.76 -20.10 6.16
CA LYS A 60 -7.10 -21.02 5.05
C LYS A 60 -5.94 -21.31 4.10
N TYR A 61 -4.95 -20.44 4.03
CA TYR A 61 -3.77 -20.63 3.16
C TYR A 61 -2.68 -21.50 3.80
N GLY A 62 -2.88 -21.92 5.06
CA GLY A 62 -1.94 -22.76 5.78
C GLY A 62 -0.60 -22.08 6.02
N ARG A 63 0.48 -22.80 5.72
CA ARG A 63 1.83 -22.25 5.82
C ARG A 63 2.14 -21.43 4.59
N VAL A 64 2.47 -20.15 4.80
CA VAL A 64 2.81 -19.23 3.72
C VAL A 64 4.29 -18.88 3.73
N PHE A 65 4.85 -18.77 2.53
CA PHE A 65 6.19 -18.27 2.26
C PHE A 65 6.07 -17.06 1.36
N ILE A 66 6.71 -15.97 1.73
CA ILE A 66 6.60 -14.69 1.04
C ILE A 66 7.98 -14.15 0.75
N THR A 67 8.22 -13.75 -0.50
CA THR A 67 9.46 -13.09 -0.91
C THR A 67 9.21 -11.62 -1.22
N TYR A 68 10.21 -10.80 -0.90
CA TYR A 68 10.30 -9.38 -1.22
C TYR A 68 11.60 -9.14 -1.97
N ASN A 69 11.52 -8.90 -3.27
CA ASN A 69 12.67 -8.49 -4.08
C ASN A 69 12.76 -6.97 -3.99
N MET A 70 13.59 -6.48 -3.08
CA MET A 70 13.72 -5.08 -2.70
C MET A 70 14.59 -4.31 -3.66
N SER A 71 14.16 -3.10 -4.03
CA SER A 71 14.96 -2.12 -4.77
C SER A 71 14.98 -0.82 -4.01
N THR A 72 16.17 -0.29 -3.77
CA THR A 72 16.36 0.99 -3.08
C THR A 72 16.08 2.15 -4.03
N ASN A 73 15.38 3.18 -3.58
CA ASN A 73 15.25 4.41 -4.33
C ASN A 73 16.62 5.08 -4.45
N PRO A 74 17.13 5.39 -5.64
CA PRO A 74 18.47 5.95 -5.83
C PRO A 74 18.69 7.30 -5.11
N ASN A 75 17.62 8.02 -4.79
CA ASN A 75 17.65 9.30 -4.10
C ASN A 75 17.36 9.20 -2.59
N SER A 76 17.23 7.98 -2.06
CA SER A 76 16.94 7.76 -0.62
C SER A 76 17.53 6.43 -0.15
N LYS A 77 18.09 6.45 1.07
CA LYS A 77 18.64 5.24 1.72
C LYS A 77 17.61 4.49 2.58
N THR A 78 16.41 5.05 2.73
CA THR A 78 15.41 4.58 3.70
C THR A 78 14.07 4.23 3.07
N GLN A 79 13.99 4.19 1.76
CA GLN A 79 12.77 3.83 1.04
C GLN A 79 13.07 3.25 -0.34
N GLY A 80 12.08 2.58 -0.89
CA GLY A 80 12.17 2.01 -2.23
C GLY A 80 10.91 1.27 -2.63
N SER A 81 11.04 0.44 -3.64
CA SER A 81 9.97 -0.42 -4.12
C SER A 81 10.33 -1.89 -3.98
N PHE A 82 9.36 -2.76 -4.16
CA PHE A 82 9.60 -4.19 -4.26
C PHE A 82 8.60 -4.87 -5.20
N THR A 83 9.01 -6.00 -5.72
CA THR A 83 8.14 -7.03 -6.26
C THR A 83 8.28 -8.28 -5.42
N GLY A 84 7.29 -9.15 -5.42
CA GLY A 84 7.36 -10.36 -4.61
C GLY A 84 6.38 -11.42 -5.05
N ARG A 85 6.50 -12.56 -4.41
CA ARG A 85 5.60 -13.70 -4.56
C ARG A 85 5.22 -14.21 -3.17
N GLY A 86 3.97 -14.64 -3.04
CA GLY A 86 3.51 -15.43 -1.93
C GLY A 86 3.14 -16.83 -2.41
N MET A 87 3.35 -17.83 -1.57
CA MET A 87 2.86 -19.19 -1.76
C MET A 87 2.33 -19.69 -0.42
N GLY A 88 1.06 -20.10 -0.40
CA GLY A 88 0.45 -20.83 0.70
C GLY A 88 0.36 -22.32 0.38
N ILE A 89 0.53 -23.16 1.39
CA ILE A 89 0.36 -24.62 1.31
C ILE A 89 -0.54 -25.02 2.48
N ASP A 90 -1.73 -25.52 2.19
CA ASP A 90 -2.65 -26.04 3.20
C ASP A 90 -2.25 -27.48 3.66
N ASP A 91 -2.96 -28.00 4.66
CA ASP A 91 -2.69 -29.32 5.22
C ASP A 91 -2.98 -30.48 4.24
N THR A 92 -3.69 -30.21 3.14
CA THR A 92 -3.96 -31.20 2.08
C THR A 92 -2.94 -31.14 0.95
N GLY A 93 -2.02 -30.15 0.99
CA GLY A 93 -0.98 -29.94 -0.03
C GLY A 93 -1.43 -29.06 -1.20
N ASN A 94 -2.64 -28.47 -1.16
CA ASN A 94 -3.07 -27.50 -2.13
C ASN A 94 -2.23 -26.22 -1.98
N ARG A 95 -1.97 -25.57 -3.12
CA ARG A 95 -1.14 -24.39 -3.18
C ARG A 95 -1.91 -23.21 -3.76
N GLU A 96 -1.80 -22.07 -3.08
CA GLU A 96 -2.24 -20.77 -3.56
C GLU A 96 -1.05 -19.86 -3.71
N PHE A 97 -1.10 -19.02 -4.74
CA PHE A 97 -0.02 -18.07 -5.05
C PHE A 97 -0.54 -16.64 -5.05
N ALA A 98 0.36 -15.71 -4.73
CA ALA A 98 0.11 -14.29 -4.85
C ALA A 98 1.24 -13.60 -5.63
N ALA A 99 0.88 -12.74 -6.57
CA ALA A 99 1.79 -11.74 -7.13
C ALA A 99 1.70 -10.48 -6.26
N ARG A 100 2.85 -9.91 -5.91
CA ARG A 100 2.94 -8.80 -4.96
C ARG A 100 3.77 -7.65 -5.54
N ARG A 101 3.28 -6.41 -5.35
CA ARG A 101 4.01 -5.21 -5.75
C ARG A 101 3.75 -4.11 -4.75
N GLY A 102 4.81 -3.36 -4.42
CA GLY A 102 4.65 -2.32 -3.42
C GLY A 102 5.87 -1.44 -3.21
N VAL A 103 5.79 -0.70 -2.12
CA VAL A 103 6.83 0.21 -1.66
C VAL A 103 7.20 -0.11 -0.22
N TRP A 104 8.40 0.29 0.18
CA TRP A 104 8.88 0.11 1.54
C TRP A 104 9.53 1.38 2.07
N THR A 105 9.46 1.53 3.38
CA THR A 105 10.23 2.52 4.15
C THR A 105 10.95 1.82 5.28
N ARG A 106 12.08 2.40 5.72
CA ARG A 106 12.85 1.92 6.86
C ARG A 106 13.05 3.03 7.90
N GLU A 107 12.75 2.70 9.14
CA GLU A 107 13.06 3.52 10.30
C GLU A 107 13.83 2.66 11.32
N GLY A 108 15.09 3.01 11.56
CA GLY A 108 15.98 2.17 12.36
C GLY A 108 16.13 0.77 11.80
N THR A 109 15.74 -0.24 12.58
CA THR A 109 15.71 -1.67 12.19
C THR A 109 14.37 -2.11 11.60
N THR A 110 13.35 -1.27 11.62
CA THR A 110 12.00 -1.61 11.18
C THR A 110 11.78 -1.27 9.72
N LEU A 111 11.36 -2.25 8.93
CA LEU A 111 10.81 -2.08 7.58
C LEU A 111 9.29 -2.06 7.66
N THR A 112 8.69 -1.05 7.04
CA THR A 112 7.24 -1.01 6.76
C THR A 112 7.04 -1.14 5.26
N LEU A 113 6.26 -2.14 4.84
CA LEU A 113 6.02 -2.43 3.43
C LEU A 113 4.51 -2.34 3.16
N HIS A 114 4.14 -1.70 2.06
CA HIS A 114 2.77 -1.63 1.58
C HIS A 114 2.69 -2.25 0.19
N SER A 115 1.75 -3.16 -0.03
CA SER A 115 1.58 -3.85 -1.31
C SER A 115 0.13 -4.00 -1.73
N LEU A 116 -0.03 -4.23 -3.02
CA LEU A 116 -1.22 -4.83 -3.60
C LEU A 116 -0.85 -6.27 -3.95
N ASP A 117 -1.67 -7.20 -3.47
CA ASP A 117 -1.49 -8.62 -3.66
C ASP A 117 -2.64 -9.16 -4.53
N ASP A 118 -2.30 -9.91 -5.58
CA ASP A 118 -3.23 -10.54 -6.52
C ASP A 118 -3.05 -12.05 -6.41
N LEU A 119 -4.08 -12.74 -5.92
CA LEU A 119 -4.05 -14.15 -5.55
C LEU A 119 -4.67 -15.03 -6.66
N THR A 120 -4.22 -16.27 -6.73
CA THR A 120 -4.71 -17.25 -7.71
C THR A 120 -6.14 -17.71 -7.45
N ASP A 121 -6.66 -17.53 -6.23
CA ASP A 121 -8.08 -17.77 -5.90
C ASP A 121 -9.01 -16.63 -6.35
N GLY A 122 -8.47 -15.59 -7.01
CA GLY A 122 -9.20 -14.45 -7.54
C GLY A 122 -9.39 -13.32 -6.52
N SER A 123 -8.92 -13.47 -5.29
CA SER A 123 -8.96 -12.39 -4.29
C SER A 123 -7.81 -11.40 -4.49
N GLN A 124 -8.07 -10.15 -4.14
CA GLN A 124 -7.08 -9.07 -4.13
C GLN A 124 -7.04 -8.41 -2.76
N ASN A 125 -5.85 -8.05 -2.30
CA ASN A 125 -5.68 -7.44 -0.99
C ASN A 125 -4.77 -6.21 -1.07
N LEU A 126 -5.11 -5.19 -0.28
CA LEU A 126 -4.15 -4.19 0.16
C LEU A 126 -3.46 -4.73 1.41
N CYS A 127 -2.12 -4.71 1.44
CA CYS A 127 -1.36 -5.27 2.55
C CYS A 127 -0.42 -4.25 3.18
N LYS A 128 -0.29 -4.33 4.51
CA LYS A 128 0.77 -3.68 5.28
C LYS A 128 1.58 -4.74 5.99
N SER A 129 2.88 -4.78 5.76
CA SER A 129 3.81 -5.66 6.46
C SER A 129 4.79 -4.85 7.29
N ILE A 130 5.13 -5.37 8.47
CA ILE A 130 6.16 -4.83 9.36
C ILE A 130 7.16 -5.94 9.60
N LEU A 131 8.44 -5.65 9.42
CA LEU A 131 9.54 -6.56 9.67
C LEU A 131 10.62 -5.85 10.48
N ASP A 132 10.98 -6.44 11.62
CA ASP A 132 12.14 -6.01 12.38
C ASP A 132 13.39 -6.78 11.93
N LEU A 133 14.35 -6.06 11.35
CA LEU A 133 15.60 -6.65 10.85
C LEU A 133 16.53 -7.16 11.96
N SER A 134 16.35 -6.67 13.21
CA SER A 134 17.18 -7.08 14.34
C SER A 134 16.71 -8.37 15.00
N THR A 135 15.40 -8.62 15.00
CA THR A 135 14.80 -9.82 15.61
C THR A 135 14.34 -10.84 14.57
N GLY A 136 14.08 -10.39 13.34
CA GLY A 136 13.45 -11.20 12.30
C GLY A 136 11.94 -11.36 12.47
N GLU A 137 11.32 -10.68 13.44
CA GLU A 137 9.87 -10.72 13.64
C GLU A 137 9.16 -10.07 12.46
N PHE A 138 8.09 -10.73 12.00
CA PHE A 138 7.28 -10.31 10.88
C PHE A 138 5.80 -10.29 11.27
N GLU A 139 5.12 -9.22 10.88
CA GLU A 139 3.66 -9.12 10.96
C GLU A 139 3.12 -8.55 9.65
N MET A 140 2.03 -9.13 9.14
CA MET A 140 1.33 -8.61 7.97
C MET A 140 -0.15 -8.51 8.25
N THR A 141 -0.74 -7.34 7.96
CA THR A 141 -2.17 -7.11 7.93
C THR A 141 -2.60 -6.97 6.48
N PHE A 142 -3.64 -7.71 6.08
CA PHE A 142 -4.22 -7.62 4.77
C PHE A 142 -5.70 -7.25 4.85
N TYR A 143 -6.10 -6.41 3.90
CA TYR A 143 -7.43 -5.83 3.75
C TYR A 143 -7.99 -6.32 2.42
N PRO A 144 -8.96 -7.24 2.42
CA PRO A 144 -9.63 -7.71 1.19
C PRO A 144 -10.28 -6.54 0.43
N MET A 145 -10.09 -6.51 -0.90
CA MET A 145 -10.66 -5.48 -1.77
C MET A 145 -11.85 -6.00 -2.58
#